data_df32e90550d5c94fac72d779f51815d9
#
_entry.id   df32e90550d5c94fac72d779f51815d9
#
_cell.length_a   1.000
_cell.length_b   1.000
_cell.length_c   1.000
_cell.angle_alpha   90.00
_cell.angle_beta   90.00
_cell.angle_gamma   90.00
#
_symmetry.space_group_name_H-M   'P 1'
#
loop_
_entity.id
_entity.type
_entity.pdbx_description
1 polymer ?
#
loop_
_entity_poly.entity_id
_entity_poly.type
_entity_poly.pdbx_seq_one_letter_code
_entity_poly.pdbx_strand_id
1 'polypeptide(L)'
;MIENKEIKFDTDYKSILQELVQTDKRSLEYVVVDEMGPAHNKTFKVIVKIDDIIYGEGIAHSKKEAEQNAAHDALKKAQNG
;
A
#
# COMPACT_ATOMS: atom_id res chain seq x y z
N MET A 1 8.58 12.53 23.66
CA MET A 1 8.17 12.48 23.11
C MET A 1 8.07 12.25 22.30
N ILE A 2 8.15 12.33 22.32
CA ILE A 2 7.81 12.23 21.50
C ILE A 2 7.55 11.87 20.74
N GLU A 3 7.53 11.80 20.68
CA GLU A 3 7.09 11.60 19.86
C GLU A 3 6.63 11.26 19.09
N ASN A 4 6.47 11.25 19.19
CA ASN A 4 5.87 10.99 18.35
C ASN A 4 5.42 11.07 17.63
N LYS A 5 5.40 11.23 17.85
CA LYS A 5 4.86 11.53 17.16
C LYS A 5 4.79 11.68 16.19
N GLU A 6 4.97 11.92 16.14
CA GLU A 6 4.91 12.26 15.23
C GLU A 6 4.73 11.80 14.36
N ILE A 7 4.78 11.68 14.44
CA ILE A 7 4.60 11.32 13.46
C ILE A 7 3.51 11.00 12.85
N LYS A 8 2.75 11.08 12.93
CA LYS A 8 1.80 10.87 12.61
C LYS A 8 0.94 11.24 11.52
N PHE A 9 0.71 12.21 11.18
CA PHE A 9 0.04 12.53 9.94
C PHE A 9 0.61 11.78 8.75
N ASP A 10 1.64 11.15 8.99
CA ASP A 10 2.31 10.33 7.99
C ASP A 10 1.95 8.88 8.25
N THR A 11 0.68 8.58 8.08
CA THR A 11 0.18 7.24 8.34
C THR A 11 0.85 6.23 7.41
N ASP A 12 1.38 5.20 8.00
CA ASP A 12 2.05 4.15 7.24
C ASP A 12 1.08 2.99 7.02
N TYR A 13 0.32 3.09 5.94
CA TYR A 13 -0.68 2.08 5.62
C TYR A 13 -0.06 0.72 5.36
N LYS A 14 1.17 0.71 4.81
CA LYS A 14 1.86 -0.54 4.56
C LYS A 14 2.13 -1.29 5.87
N SER A 15 2.55 -0.58 6.90
CA SER A 15 2.81 -1.19 8.20
C SER A 15 1.53 -1.72 8.83
N ILE A 16 0.45 -0.97 8.73
CA ILE A 16 -0.84 -1.41 9.28
C ILE A 16 -1.30 -2.68 8.58
N LEU A 17 -1.23 -2.69 7.26
CA LEU A 17 -1.64 -3.86 6.49
C LEU A 17 -0.73 -5.06 6.78
N GLN A 18 0.57 -4.81 6.92
CA GLN A 18 1.54 -5.84 7.24
C GLN A 18 1.18 -6.54 8.56
N GLU A 19 0.86 -5.75 9.58
CA GLU A 19 0.48 -6.31 10.88
C GLU A 19 -0.79 -7.13 10.78
N LEU A 20 -1.74 -6.64 9.99
CA LEU A 20 -3.00 -7.32 9.81
C LEU A 20 -2.81 -8.69 9.19
N VAL A 21 -2.04 -8.77 8.10
CA VAL A 21 -1.84 -10.04 7.42
C VAL A 21 -0.96 -10.98 8.24
N GLN A 22 -0.03 -10.45 9.04
CA GLN A 22 0.78 -11.29 9.92
C GLN A 22 -0.07 -11.93 11.02
N THR A 23 -1.01 -11.18 11.55
CA THR A 23 -1.93 -11.70 12.56
C THR A 23 -2.75 -12.87 11.99
N ASP A 24 -3.15 -12.76 10.74
CA ASP A 24 -3.92 -13.80 10.07
C ASP A 24 -3.05 -14.85 9.40
N LYS A 25 -1.73 -14.70 9.50
CA LYS A 25 -0.76 -15.61 8.87
C LYS A 25 -0.96 -15.73 7.38
N ARG A 26 -1.20 -14.58 6.72
CA ARG A 26 -1.40 -14.51 5.29
C ARG A 26 -0.16 -13.97 4.58
N SER A 27 -0.09 -14.21 3.29
CA SER A 27 0.98 -13.68 2.44
C SER A 27 0.61 -12.27 1.98
N LEU A 28 1.60 -11.41 1.88
CA LEU A 28 1.39 -10.03 1.41
C LEU A 28 2.41 -9.74 0.32
N GLU A 29 1.95 -9.21 -0.79
CA GLU A 29 2.82 -8.92 -1.92
C GLU A 29 2.36 -7.64 -2.62
N TYR A 30 3.32 -6.79 -2.98
CA TYR A 30 3.08 -5.59 -3.80
C TYR A 30 3.68 -5.82 -5.17
N VAL A 31 2.91 -5.54 -6.21
CA VAL A 31 3.34 -5.76 -7.58
C VAL A 31 3.13 -4.48 -8.38
N VAL A 32 4.19 -4.02 -9.05
CA VAL A 32 4.07 -2.91 -9.99
C VAL A 32 3.54 -3.49 -11.29
N VAL A 33 2.30 -3.13 -11.65
CA VAL A 33 1.65 -3.69 -12.82
C VAL A 33 1.69 -2.77 -14.02
N ASP A 34 2.00 -1.49 -13.80
CA ASP A 34 2.07 -0.56 -14.91
C ASP A 34 2.95 0.61 -14.56
N GLU A 35 3.58 1.20 -15.58
CA GLU A 35 4.36 2.42 -15.48
C GLU A 35 3.96 3.30 -16.65
N MET A 36 3.59 4.53 -16.37
CA MET A 36 3.08 5.44 -17.39
C MET A 36 3.81 6.77 -17.33
N GLY A 37 3.83 7.46 -18.46
CA GLY A 37 4.39 8.79 -18.53
C GLY A 37 5.87 8.82 -18.89
N PRO A 38 6.42 10.02 -19.10
CA PRO A 38 7.83 10.17 -19.48
C PRO A 38 8.77 9.85 -18.33
N ALA A 39 10.05 9.62 -18.67
CA ALA A 39 11.04 9.19 -17.68
C ALA A 39 11.17 10.15 -16.49
N HIS A 40 10.96 11.43 -16.72
CA HIS A 40 11.11 12.44 -15.67
C HIS A 40 9.81 12.68 -14.89
N ASN A 41 8.74 12.01 -15.26
CA ASN A 41 7.46 12.19 -14.58
C ASN A 41 6.63 10.92 -14.71
N LYS A 42 7.18 9.82 -14.20
CA LYS A 42 6.50 8.54 -14.29
C LYS A 42 5.39 8.42 -13.27
N THR A 43 4.37 7.68 -13.66
CA THR A 43 3.28 7.30 -12.77
C THR A 43 3.32 5.78 -12.67
N PHE A 44 3.26 5.27 -11.45
CA PHE A 44 3.32 3.84 -11.19
C PHE A 44 1.97 3.34 -10.70
N LYS A 45 1.56 2.20 -11.21
CA LYS A 45 0.37 1.51 -10.72
C LYS A 45 0.82 0.26 -10.01
N VAL A 46 0.44 0.15 -8.73
CA VAL A 46 0.81 -0.97 -7.87
C VAL A 46 -0.46 -1.63 -7.37
N ILE A 47 -0.46 -2.95 -7.38
CA ILE A 47 -1.53 -3.70 -6.72
C ILE A 47 -0.94 -4.37 -5.49
N VAL A 48 -1.81 -4.62 -4.51
CA VAL A 48 -1.42 -5.39 -3.33
C VAL A 48 -2.24 -6.68 -3.34
N LYS A 49 -1.54 -7.79 -3.16
CA LYS A 49 -2.16 -9.11 -3.10
C LYS A 49 -2.03 -9.68 -1.71
N ILE A 50 -3.10 -10.31 -1.26
CA ILE A 50 -3.10 -11.06 -0.01
C ILE A 50 -3.55 -12.46 -0.38
N ASP A 51 -2.68 -13.47 -0.12
CA ASP A 51 -2.93 -14.87 -0.50
C ASP A 51 -3.26 -14.99 -1.99
N ASP A 52 -2.51 -14.26 -2.83
CA ASP A 52 -2.67 -14.26 -4.29
C ASP A 52 -3.97 -13.63 -4.78
N ILE A 53 -4.69 -12.95 -3.89
CA ILE A 53 -5.92 -12.26 -4.24
C ILE A 53 -5.65 -10.76 -4.23
N ILE A 54 -6.05 -10.07 -5.29
CA ILE A 54 -5.87 -8.62 -5.37
C ILE A 54 -6.85 -7.94 -4.42
N TYR A 55 -6.31 -7.23 -3.43
CA TYR A 55 -7.12 -6.54 -2.44
C TYR A 55 -7.16 -5.04 -2.63
N GLY A 56 -6.20 -4.46 -3.33
CA GLY A 56 -6.20 -3.04 -3.53
C GLY A 56 -5.25 -2.62 -4.61
N GLU A 57 -5.39 -1.38 -5.05
CA GLU A 57 -4.46 -0.81 -6.01
C GLU A 57 -4.20 0.65 -5.68
N GLY A 58 -3.03 1.14 -6.10
CA GLY A 58 -2.65 2.51 -5.89
C GLY A 58 -1.88 3.04 -7.06
N ILE A 59 -2.07 4.31 -7.34
CA ILE A 59 -1.39 5.01 -8.43
C ILE A 59 -0.74 6.25 -7.85
N ALA A 60 0.55 6.43 -8.13
CA ALA A 60 1.27 7.59 -7.65
C ALA A 60 2.53 7.80 -8.50
N HIS A 61 3.23 8.90 -8.24
CA HIS A 61 4.42 9.24 -9.01
C HIS A 61 5.67 8.54 -8.51
N SER A 62 5.59 7.77 -7.44
CA SER A 62 6.68 6.94 -6.98
C SER A 62 6.14 5.58 -6.59
N LYS A 63 7.00 4.56 -6.65
CA LYS A 63 6.60 3.21 -6.25
C LYS A 63 6.16 3.17 -4.80
N LYS A 64 6.91 3.86 -3.95
CA LYS A 64 6.61 3.89 -2.51
C LYS A 64 5.23 4.45 -2.24
N GLU A 65 4.92 5.59 -2.87
CA GLU A 65 3.60 6.20 -2.70
C GLU A 65 2.49 5.33 -3.28
N ALA A 66 2.75 4.72 -4.43
CA ALA A 66 1.78 3.83 -5.04
C ALA A 66 1.49 2.64 -4.14
N GLU A 67 2.53 2.09 -3.50
CA GLU A 67 2.35 1.00 -2.55
C GLU A 67 1.53 1.43 -1.34
N GLN A 68 1.79 2.62 -0.82
CA GLN A 68 1.01 3.16 0.29
C GLN A 68 -0.45 3.31 -0.09
N ASN A 69 -0.70 3.83 -1.30
CA ASN A 69 -2.06 4.00 -1.78
C ASN A 69 -2.76 2.64 -1.96
N ALA A 70 -2.02 1.66 -2.46
CA ALA A 70 -2.56 0.30 -2.62
C ALA A 70 -2.90 -0.30 -1.26
N ALA A 71 -2.04 -0.12 -0.28
CA ALA A 71 -2.29 -0.62 1.08
C ALA A 71 -3.51 0.05 1.69
N HIS A 72 -3.64 1.37 1.50
CA HIS A 72 -4.80 2.11 1.99
C HIS A 72 -6.10 1.56 1.38
N ASP A 73 -6.08 1.32 0.07
CA ASP A 73 -7.24 0.78 -0.62
C ASP A 73 -7.61 -0.60 -0.07
N ALA A 74 -6.59 -1.44 0.15
CA ALA A 74 -6.82 -2.78 0.70
C ALA A 74 -7.40 -2.72 2.10
N LEU A 75 -6.91 -1.79 2.93
CA LEU A 75 -7.43 -1.62 4.29
C LEU A 75 -8.88 -1.22 4.29
N LYS A 76 -9.26 -0.33 3.38
CA LYS A 76 -10.64 0.11 3.27
C LYS A 76 -11.55 -1.07 2.92
N LYS A 77 -11.11 -1.90 1.98
CA LYS A 77 -11.89 -3.07 1.56
C LYS A 77 -11.97 -4.10 2.68
N ALA A 78 -10.87 -4.28 3.41
CA ALA A 78 -10.86 -5.24 4.51
C ALA A 78 -11.82 -4.82 5.63
N GLN A 79 -11.90 -3.51 5.89
CA GLN A 79 -12.79 -2.99 6.93
C GLN A 79 -14.26 -3.10 6.54
N ASN A 80 -14.52 -3.00 5.26
CA ASN A 80 -15.90 -3.04 4.75
C ASN A 80 -16.37 -4.45 4.43
N GLY A 81 -15.43 -5.37 4.38
CA GLY A 81 -15.73 -6.72 4.01
C GLY A 81 -16.05 -7.60 5.16
#